data_e69b290dc5d6371a83878ce4198b6c26
#
_entry.id   e69b290dc5d6371a83878ce4198b6c26
#
_cell.length_a   1.000
_cell.length_b   1.000
_cell.length_c   1.000
_cell.angle_alpha   90.00
_cell.angle_beta   90.00
_cell.angle_gamma   90.00
#
_symmetry.space_group_name_H-M   'P 1'
#
loop_
_entity.id
_entity.type
_entity.pdbx_description
1 polymer ?
#
loop_
_entity_poly.entity_id
_entity_poly.type
_entity_poly.pdbx_seq_one_letter_code
_entity_poly.pdbx_strand_id
1 'polypeptide(L)'
;MKYVLIIGAKSELSIELARLYASNRYNLYLAGRSINDMQDEADYLERTFSIKVTLFNLDVTDFISHQKFYESMTIKPIGVIYAAGYYPDPLLAGTNWRESANTINVNYIGAVSLLNIISEEFYEYKSGFIVGIASVSGVRGRAK
;
A
#
# COMPACT_ATOMS: atom_id res chain seq x y z
N MET A 1 -15.98 12.16 7.24
CA MET A 1 -15.59 11.22 6.15
C MET A 1 -14.40 10.42 6.64
N LYS A 2 -14.41 9.09 6.45
CA LYS A 2 -13.30 8.22 6.88
C LYS A 2 -12.60 7.66 5.64
N TYR A 3 -11.29 7.83 5.57
CA TYR A 3 -10.47 7.30 4.47
C TYR A 3 -9.62 6.14 4.96
N VAL A 4 -9.40 5.15 4.09
CA VAL A 4 -8.41 4.09 4.26
C VAL A 4 -7.40 4.19 3.12
N LEU A 5 -6.12 4.16 3.44
CA LEU A 5 -5.02 4.16 2.48
C LEU A 5 -4.59 2.71 2.20
N ILE A 6 -4.57 2.34 0.92
CA ILE A 6 -4.06 1.04 0.46
C ILE A 6 -2.81 1.30 -0.39
N ILE A 7 -1.65 0.86 0.08
CA ILE A 7 -0.36 0.98 -0.59
C ILE A 7 -0.05 -0.35 -1.29
N GLY A 8 0.24 -0.31 -2.59
CA GLY A 8 0.33 -1.50 -3.44
C GLY A 8 -1.04 -1.91 -4.00
N ALA A 9 -1.86 -0.91 -4.34
CA ALA A 9 -3.28 -1.07 -4.65
C ALA A 9 -3.60 -1.94 -5.89
N LYS A 10 -2.62 -2.21 -6.76
CA LYS A 10 -2.83 -2.94 -8.04
C LYS A 10 -2.86 -4.46 -7.89
N SER A 11 -2.57 -5.03 -6.73
CA SER A 11 -2.63 -6.48 -6.54
C SER A 11 -4.09 -6.96 -6.43
N GLU A 12 -4.36 -8.19 -6.83
CA GLU A 12 -5.70 -8.80 -6.70
C GLU A 12 -6.22 -8.71 -5.27
N LEU A 13 -5.38 -9.01 -4.28
CA LEU A 13 -5.74 -8.88 -2.87
C LEU A 13 -6.11 -7.44 -2.50
N SER A 14 -5.36 -6.46 -2.99
CA SER A 14 -5.64 -5.04 -2.70
C SER A 14 -6.93 -4.56 -3.34
N ILE A 15 -7.27 -5.06 -4.52
CA ILE A 15 -8.54 -4.77 -5.19
C ILE A 15 -9.71 -5.32 -4.37
N GLU A 16 -9.62 -6.54 -3.88
CA GLU A 16 -10.66 -7.13 -3.01
C GLU A 16 -10.79 -6.39 -1.67
N LEU A 17 -9.67 -5.98 -1.09
CA LEU A 17 -9.68 -5.12 0.12
C LEU A 17 -10.32 -3.76 -0.16
N ALA A 18 -10.01 -3.14 -1.31
CA ALA A 18 -10.64 -1.88 -1.71
C ALA A 18 -12.17 -2.02 -1.82
N ARG A 19 -12.64 -3.09 -2.46
CA ARG A 19 -14.08 -3.40 -2.56
C ARG A 19 -14.72 -3.64 -1.19
N LEU A 20 -14.03 -4.35 -0.30
CA LEU A 20 -14.51 -4.60 1.06
C LEU A 20 -14.65 -3.29 1.86
N TYR A 21 -13.65 -2.43 1.83
CA TYR A 21 -13.73 -1.13 2.52
C TYR A 21 -14.77 -0.20 1.88
N ALA A 22 -14.87 -0.19 0.55
CA ALA A 22 -15.88 0.57 -0.19
C ALA A 22 -17.30 0.14 0.18
N SER A 23 -17.58 -1.17 0.27
CA SER A 23 -18.89 -1.70 0.68
C SER A 23 -19.27 -1.29 2.12
N ASN A 24 -18.27 -1.02 2.96
CA ASN A 24 -18.44 -0.48 4.31
C ASN A 24 -18.41 1.07 4.35
N ARG A 25 -18.55 1.73 3.18
CA ARG A 25 -18.66 3.18 3.06
C ARG A 25 -17.41 3.97 3.47
N TYR A 26 -16.25 3.36 3.44
CA TYR A 26 -14.99 4.08 3.55
C TYR A 26 -14.61 4.70 2.20
N ASN A 27 -14.15 5.95 2.23
CA ASN A 27 -13.45 6.52 1.11
C ASN A 27 -12.04 5.92 1.01
N LEU A 28 -11.45 5.93 -0.17
CA LEU A 28 -10.20 5.23 -0.41
C LEU A 28 -9.13 6.17 -0.98
N TYR A 29 -7.92 5.99 -0.49
CA TYR A 29 -6.69 6.39 -1.13
C TYR A 29 -6.01 5.13 -1.66
N LEU A 30 -5.87 5.02 -2.97
CA LEU A 30 -5.19 3.91 -3.62
C LEU A 30 -3.84 4.38 -4.14
N ALA A 31 -2.77 3.78 -3.63
CA ALA A 31 -1.41 4.21 -3.95
C ALA A 31 -0.57 3.07 -4.56
N GLY A 32 0.19 3.41 -5.60
CA GLY A 32 1.09 2.48 -6.26
C GLY A 32 1.71 3.06 -7.51
N ARG A 33 2.59 2.32 -8.16
CA ARG A 33 3.21 2.72 -9.43
C ARG A 33 2.21 2.59 -10.57
N SER A 34 2.28 3.51 -11.54
CA SER A 34 1.37 3.55 -12.69
C SER A 34 -0.10 3.43 -12.26
N ILE A 35 -0.47 4.16 -11.22
CA ILE A 35 -1.77 3.98 -10.55
C ILE A 35 -2.95 4.39 -11.45
N ASN A 36 -2.71 5.16 -12.50
CA ASN A 36 -3.75 5.55 -13.45
C ASN A 36 -4.39 4.34 -14.15
N ASP A 37 -3.70 3.18 -14.20
CA ASP A 37 -4.27 1.92 -14.69
C ASP A 37 -5.47 1.45 -13.82
N MET A 38 -5.63 2.03 -12.63
CA MET A 38 -6.71 1.73 -11.70
C MET A 38 -7.93 2.66 -11.87
N GLN A 39 -7.95 3.53 -12.89
CA GLN A 39 -9.05 4.49 -13.04
C GLN A 39 -10.41 3.82 -13.20
N ASP A 40 -10.50 2.77 -14.01
CA ASP A 40 -11.75 2.05 -14.21
C ASP A 40 -12.28 1.40 -12.91
N GLU A 41 -11.38 0.84 -12.10
CA GLU A 41 -11.75 0.28 -10.79
C GLU A 41 -12.16 1.40 -9.81
N ALA A 42 -11.45 2.52 -9.80
CA ALA A 42 -11.82 3.67 -8.97
C ALA A 42 -13.22 4.19 -9.33
N ASP A 43 -13.51 4.37 -10.62
CA ASP A 43 -14.82 4.80 -11.10
C ASP A 43 -15.93 3.79 -10.77
N TYR A 44 -15.61 2.49 -10.85
CA TYR A 44 -16.53 1.44 -10.43
C TYR A 44 -16.87 1.54 -8.94
N LEU A 45 -15.86 1.68 -8.08
CA LEU A 45 -16.02 1.79 -6.63
C LEU A 45 -16.83 3.04 -6.24
N GLU A 46 -16.54 4.18 -6.85
CA GLU A 46 -17.26 5.43 -6.61
C GLU A 46 -18.75 5.31 -6.97
N ARG A 47 -19.04 4.79 -8.16
CA ARG A 47 -20.41 4.64 -8.64
C ARG A 47 -21.20 3.60 -7.84
N THR A 48 -20.58 2.45 -7.53
CA THR A 48 -21.26 1.33 -6.89
C THR A 48 -21.53 1.60 -5.42
N PHE A 49 -20.55 2.20 -4.72
CA PHE A 49 -20.62 2.34 -3.26
C PHE A 49 -20.87 3.78 -2.79
N SER A 50 -20.97 4.75 -3.72
CA SER A 50 -21.17 6.18 -3.39
C SER A 50 -20.11 6.72 -2.42
N ILE A 51 -18.86 6.40 -2.66
CA ILE A 51 -17.68 6.83 -1.92
C ILE A 51 -16.80 7.73 -2.79
N LYS A 52 -15.70 8.24 -2.22
CA LYS A 52 -14.63 8.91 -2.97
C LYS A 52 -13.40 8.03 -3.04
N VAL A 53 -12.78 7.96 -4.22
CA VAL A 53 -11.50 7.28 -4.45
C VAL A 53 -10.51 8.29 -5.01
N THR A 54 -9.33 8.36 -4.42
CA THR A 54 -8.23 9.17 -4.94
C THR A 54 -7.03 8.28 -5.24
N LEU A 55 -6.50 8.42 -6.44
CA LEU A 55 -5.35 7.66 -6.90
C LEU A 55 -4.06 8.46 -6.66
N PHE A 56 -3.06 7.82 -6.05
CA PHE A 56 -1.74 8.39 -5.82
C PHE A 56 -0.64 7.58 -6.49
N ASN A 57 0.12 8.20 -7.38
CA ASN A 57 1.32 7.56 -7.90
C ASN A 57 2.40 7.54 -6.83
N LEU A 58 2.82 6.35 -6.42
CA LEU A 58 3.79 6.14 -5.35
C LEU A 58 4.75 5.02 -5.70
N ASP A 59 6.04 5.32 -5.70
CA ASP A 59 7.08 4.31 -5.63
C ASP A 59 7.56 4.19 -4.18
N VAL A 60 7.34 3.04 -3.57
CA VAL A 60 7.71 2.80 -2.16
C VAL A 60 9.22 2.74 -1.93
N THR A 61 10.03 2.78 -2.99
CA THR A 61 11.49 2.87 -2.91
C THR A 61 12.01 4.30 -3.05
N ASP A 62 11.15 5.26 -3.38
CA ASP A 62 11.47 6.69 -3.35
C ASP A 62 11.23 7.27 -1.95
N PHE A 63 12.11 6.93 -1.02
CA PHE A 63 11.98 7.25 0.40
C PHE A 63 11.88 8.75 0.67
N ILE A 64 12.48 9.58 -0.19
CA ILE A 64 12.46 11.05 -0.05
C ILE A 64 11.07 11.61 -0.30
N SER A 65 10.28 10.96 -1.15
CA SER A 65 8.93 11.40 -1.49
C SER A 65 7.88 11.09 -0.41
N HIS A 66 8.15 10.17 0.52
CA HIS A 66 7.14 9.62 1.42
C HIS A 66 6.48 10.66 2.34
N GLN A 67 7.27 11.57 2.89
CA GLN A 67 6.74 12.65 3.74
C GLN A 67 5.76 13.52 2.95
N LYS A 68 6.20 14.01 1.78
CA LYS A 68 5.37 14.84 0.90
C LYS A 68 4.13 14.11 0.40
N PHE A 69 4.27 12.81 0.08
CA PHE A 69 3.14 11.96 -0.29
C PHE A 69 2.07 11.96 0.80
N TYR A 70 2.45 11.68 2.05
CA TYR A 70 1.50 11.64 3.15
C TYR A 70 0.90 13.02 3.46
N GLU A 71 1.70 14.08 3.41
CA GLU A 71 1.26 15.46 3.60
C GLU A 71 0.25 15.92 2.54
N SER A 72 0.32 15.41 1.31
CA SER A 72 -0.58 15.77 0.22
C SER A 72 -2.04 15.32 0.43
N MET A 73 -2.29 14.43 1.38
CA MET A 73 -3.64 13.97 1.71
C MET A 73 -4.36 15.03 2.54
N THR A 74 -5.39 15.65 1.97
CA THR A 74 -6.19 16.69 2.63
C THR A 74 -6.91 16.18 3.88
N ILE A 75 -7.41 14.96 3.83
CA ILE A 75 -8.02 14.26 4.98
C ILE A 75 -7.14 13.08 5.29
N LYS A 76 -6.57 13.05 6.49
CA LYS A 76 -5.70 11.93 6.88
C LYS A 76 -6.50 10.64 6.98
N PRO A 77 -5.93 9.52 6.51
CA PRO A 77 -6.60 8.21 6.61
C PRO A 77 -6.70 7.77 8.07
N ILE A 78 -7.77 7.07 8.38
CA ILE A 78 -7.93 6.44 9.71
C ILE A 78 -7.29 5.06 9.78
N GLY A 79 -6.79 4.56 8.68
CA GLY A 79 -6.11 3.28 8.58
C GLY A 79 -5.27 3.18 7.34
N VAL A 80 -4.21 2.39 7.42
CA VAL A 80 -3.33 2.08 6.30
C VAL A 80 -3.16 0.58 6.16
N ILE A 81 -3.18 0.12 4.91
CA ILE A 81 -2.85 -1.24 4.53
C ILE A 81 -1.63 -1.18 3.64
N TYR A 82 -0.53 -1.76 4.09
CA TYR A 82 0.67 -1.92 3.29
C TYR A 82 0.66 -3.29 2.64
N ALA A 83 0.40 -3.31 1.33
CA ALA A 83 0.34 -4.51 0.50
C ALA A 83 1.32 -4.44 -0.69
N ALA A 84 2.20 -3.43 -0.71
CA ALA A 84 3.25 -3.39 -1.71
C ALA A 84 4.23 -4.53 -1.50
N GLY A 85 4.56 -5.22 -2.57
CA GLY A 85 5.47 -6.34 -2.54
C GLY A 85 6.21 -6.49 -3.86
N TYR A 86 7.42 -7.02 -3.78
CA TYR A 86 8.25 -7.41 -4.90
C TYR A 86 8.67 -8.86 -4.71
N TYR A 87 8.46 -9.66 -5.74
CA TYR A 87 8.94 -11.04 -5.80
C TYR A 87 9.98 -11.12 -6.93
N PRO A 88 11.24 -11.41 -6.61
CA PRO A 88 12.30 -11.45 -7.60
C PRO A 88 12.16 -12.65 -8.54
N ASP A 89 12.73 -12.57 -9.73
CA ASP A 89 12.93 -13.73 -10.57
C ASP A 89 13.78 -14.77 -9.82
N PRO A 90 13.28 -16.00 -9.59
CA PRO A 90 14.01 -17.03 -8.86
C PRO A 90 15.36 -17.40 -9.47
N LEU A 91 15.52 -17.25 -10.79
CA LEU A 91 16.77 -17.53 -11.50
C LEU A 91 17.82 -16.43 -11.23
N LEU A 92 17.39 -15.21 -11.03
CA LEU A 92 18.26 -14.07 -10.77
C LEU A 92 18.52 -13.86 -9.27
N ALA A 93 17.59 -14.24 -8.40
CA ALA A 93 17.66 -13.99 -6.97
C ALA A 93 18.92 -14.58 -6.30
N GLY A 94 19.43 -15.70 -6.81
CA GLY A 94 20.61 -16.36 -6.27
C GLY A 94 21.95 -15.82 -6.81
N THR A 95 21.95 -15.03 -7.88
CA THR A 95 23.17 -14.58 -8.58
C THR A 95 23.29 -13.08 -8.71
N ASN A 96 22.20 -12.34 -8.56
CA ASN A 96 22.15 -10.90 -8.68
C ASN A 96 21.72 -10.25 -7.34
N TRP A 97 22.68 -9.71 -6.61
CA TRP A 97 22.43 -9.04 -5.33
C TRP A 97 21.43 -7.87 -5.43
N ARG A 98 21.28 -7.26 -6.61
CA ARG A 98 20.32 -6.17 -6.83
C ARG A 98 18.88 -6.65 -6.68
N GLU A 99 18.59 -7.90 -7.04
CA GLU A 99 17.28 -8.51 -6.81
C GLU A 99 16.96 -8.63 -5.31
N SER A 100 17.95 -9.04 -4.52
CA SER A 100 17.83 -9.08 -3.07
C SER A 100 17.65 -7.69 -2.46
N ALA A 101 18.44 -6.71 -2.91
CA ALA A 101 18.32 -5.33 -2.47
C ALA A 101 16.93 -4.74 -2.80
N ASN A 102 16.43 -5.01 -4.02
CA ASN A 102 15.12 -4.56 -4.46
C ASN A 102 14.00 -5.18 -3.59
N THR A 103 14.13 -6.48 -3.31
CA THR A 103 13.21 -7.19 -2.42
C THR A 103 13.16 -6.54 -1.03
N ILE A 104 14.31 -6.27 -0.44
CA ILE A 104 14.42 -5.63 0.88
C ILE A 104 13.83 -4.21 0.84
N ASN A 105 14.19 -3.44 -0.17
CA ASN A 105 13.73 -2.05 -0.30
C ASN A 105 12.22 -1.95 -0.44
N VAL A 106 11.61 -2.78 -1.29
CA VAL A 106 10.15 -2.75 -1.52
C VAL A 106 9.40 -3.36 -0.34
N ASN A 107 9.80 -4.59 0.08
CA ASN A 107 8.99 -5.37 1.02
C ASN A 107 9.21 -4.95 2.47
N TYR A 108 10.33 -4.32 2.80
CA TYR A 108 10.67 -3.96 4.17
C TYR A 108 10.98 -2.47 4.36
N ILE A 109 11.99 -1.92 3.71
CA ILE A 109 12.40 -0.52 3.95
C ILE A 109 11.30 0.46 3.56
N GLY A 110 10.61 0.23 2.44
CA GLY A 110 9.46 1.04 2.01
C GLY A 110 8.33 1.03 3.05
N ALA A 111 8.05 -0.15 3.63
CA ALA A 111 7.07 -0.26 4.71
C ALA A 111 7.53 0.52 5.95
N VAL A 112 8.77 0.31 6.39
CA VAL A 112 9.31 1.01 7.57
C VAL A 112 9.25 2.51 7.38
N SER A 113 9.69 3.03 6.24
CA SER A 113 9.70 4.46 5.95
C SER A 113 8.30 5.08 5.97
N LEU A 114 7.35 4.49 5.24
CA LEU A 114 5.98 5.01 5.16
C LEU A 114 5.22 4.85 6.48
N LEU A 115 5.30 3.67 7.08
CA LEU A 115 4.53 3.39 8.30
C LEU A 115 5.07 4.13 9.51
N ASN A 116 6.36 4.48 9.54
CA ASN A 116 6.91 5.34 10.59
C ASN A 116 6.26 6.73 10.56
N ILE A 117 6.15 7.35 9.38
CA ILE A 117 5.49 8.65 9.20
C ILE A 117 4.02 8.58 9.63
N ILE A 118 3.30 7.55 9.18
CA ILE A 118 1.87 7.41 9.43
C ILE A 118 1.58 7.07 10.90
N SER A 119 2.40 6.22 11.50
CA SER A 119 2.22 5.78 12.88
C SER A 119 2.43 6.89 13.90
N GLU A 120 3.30 7.86 13.60
CA GLU A 120 3.51 9.03 14.44
C GLU A 120 2.21 9.81 14.62
N GLU A 121 1.50 10.08 13.54
CA GLU A 121 0.21 10.77 13.58
C GLU A 121 -0.86 9.93 14.30
N PHE A 122 -0.94 8.62 14.02
CA PHE A 122 -1.88 7.74 14.71
C PHE A 122 -1.62 7.65 16.22
N TYR A 123 -0.35 7.67 16.61
CA TYR A 123 0.04 7.72 18.02
C TYR A 123 -0.36 9.04 18.69
N GLU A 124 -0.12 10.17 18.03
CA GLU A 124 -0.48 11.50 18.52
C GLU A 124 -1.99 11.64 18.75
N TYR A 125 -2.79 11.22 17.77
CA TYR A 125 -4.26 11.28 17.85
C TYR A 125 -4.88 10.09 18.60
N LYS A 126 -4.07 9.13 19.05
CA LYS A 126 -4.51 7.89 19.73
C LYS A 126 -5.63 7.16 18.96
N SER A 127 -5.54 7.20 17.66
CA SER A 127 -6.55 6.66 16.74
C SER A 127 -5.91 6.23 15.44
N GLY A 128 -6.34 5.09 14.91
CA GLY A 128 -5.89 4.57 13.63
C GLY A 128 -5.59 3.08 13.69
N PHE A 129 -5.37 2.47 12.53
CA PHE A 129 -4.91 1.09 12.42
C PHE A 129 -3.91 0.92 11.29
N ILE A 130 -2.99 -0.03 11.46
CA ILE A 130 -1.99 -0.42 10.47
C ILE A 130 -2.12 -1.92 10.21
N VAL A 131 -2.22 -2.27 8.93
CA VAL A 131 -2.21 -3.67 8.46
C VAL A 131 -1.03 -3.84 7.51
N GLY A 132 -0.12 -4.74 7.83
CA GLY A 132 0.94 -5.18 6.93
C GLY A 132 0.60 -6.54 6.32
N ILE A 133 0.59 -6.62 5.00
CA ILE A 133 0.43 -7.90 4.29
C ILE A 133 1.80 -8.56 4.19
N ALA A 134 1.98 -9.62 4.96
CA ALA A 134 3.19 -10.42 4.98
C ALA A 134 3.00 -11.77 4.26
N SER A 135 4.06 -12.54 4.18
CA SER A 135 4.03 -13.88 3.59
C SER A 135 4.32 -14.96 4.63
N VAL A 136 3.66 -16.10 4.50
CA VAL A 136 4.01 -17.31 5.26
C VAL A 136 5.47 -17.77 5.02
N SER A 137 6.08 -17.32 3.92
CA SER A 137 7.49 -17.59 3.61
C SER A 137 8.46 -16.94 4.60
N GLY A 138 8.03 -15.95 5.37
CA GLY A 138 8.80 -15.37 6.47
C GLY A 138 8.87 -16.26 7.72
N VAL A 139 7.97 -17.25 7.81
CA VAL A 139 7.88 -18.19 8.95
C VAL A 139 8.28 -19.60 8.51
N ARG A 140 7.96 -19.98 7.29
CA ARG A 140 8.22 -21.33 6.75
C ARG A 140 8.78 -21.21 5.33
N GLY A 141 9.99 -21.73 5.14
CA GLY A 141 10.59 -21.86 3.80
C GLY A 141 9.73 -22.74 2.89
N ARG A 142 9.69 -22.41 1.62
CA ARG A 142 9.09 -23.27 0.58
C ARG A 142 10.18 -24.14 -0.03
N ALA A 143 9.90 -25.42 -0.22
CA ALA A 143 10.69 -26.26 -1.10
C ALA A 143 10.57 -25.73 -2.54
N LYS A 144 11.69 -25.75 -3.26
CA LYS A 144 11.72 -25.42 -4.69
C LYS A 144 11.07 -26.52 -5.49
#